data_ab92671002cd710a7b4a3a149d26ae9a
#
_entry.id   ab92671002cd710a7b4a3a149d26ae9a
#
_cell.length_a   1.000
_cell.length_b   1.000
_cell.length_c   1.000
_cell.angle_alpha   90.00
_cell.angle_beta   90.00
_cell.angle_gamma   90.00
#
_symmetry.space_group_name_H-M   'P 1'
#
loop_
_entity.id
_entity.type
_entity.pdbx_description
1 polymer ?
#
loop_
_entity_poly.entity_id
_entity_poly.type
_entity_poly.pdbx_seq_one_letter_code
_entity_poly.pdbx_strand_id
1 'polypeptide(L)'
;MSSLETLWPESMVRWRCRRGLKELDIYFLGYFDRQYAKMSVQERGALQFLLLQQDPLLQSWLVYEQIPDDLPSPAKILLRSMIADQRQHQDAPTQE
;
A
#
# COMPACT_ATOMS: atom_id res chain seq x y z
N MET A 1 21.24 -1.44 -12.32
CA MET A 1 20.65 -1.40 -12.26
C MET A 1 19.82 -1.25 -12.16
N SER A 2 19.50 -1.10 -12.31
CA SER A 2 18.72 -1.05 -12.40
C SER A 2 17.62 -0.94 -12.06
N SER A 3 17.25 -1.47 -11.75
CA SER A 3 15.90 -1.67 -11.58
C SER A 3 15.24 -0.59 -10.90
N LEU A 4 15.93 0.05 -10.17
CA LEU A 4 15.36 1.06 -9.48
C LEU A 4 14.93 2.08 -10.35
N GLU A 5 15.47 2.13 -11.41
CA GLU A 5 15.12 3.14 -12.26
C GLU A 5 13.79 2.89 -12.74
N THR A 6 13.26 1.77 -12.47
CA THR A 6 11.97 1.48 -13.00
C THR A 6 10.86 1.85 -12.04
N LEU A 7 11.05 2.85 -11.25
CA LEU A 7 9.91 3.36 -10.50
C LEU A 7 8.88 3.91 -11.49
N TRP A 8 7.64 3.55 -11.29
CA TRP A 8 6.57 3.99 -12.17
C TRP A 8 6.28 5.46 -11.96
N PRO A 9 5.79 6.15 -12.98
CA PRO A 9 5.30 7.51 -12.79
C PRO A 9 4.21 7.54 -11.74
N GLU A 10 4.10 8.66 -11.05
CA GLU A 10 3.11 8.78 -9.98
C GLU A 10 1.70 8.49 -10.45
N SER A 11 1.35 8.96 -11.65
CA SER A 11 0.00 8.73 -12.16
C SER A 11 -0.28 7.25 -12.36
N MET A 12 0.73 6.49 -12.77
CA MET A 12 0.55 5.06 -12.95
C MET A 12 0.41 4.36 -11.60
N VAL A 13 1.18 4.79 -10.61
CA VAL A 13 1.07 4.22 -9.27
C VAL A 13 -0.34 4.44 -8.73
N ARG A 14 -0.84 5.67 -8.87
CA ARG A 14 -2.17 5.98 -8.39
C ARG A 14 -3.23 5.15 -9.10
N TRP A 15 -3.07 5.00 -10.41
CA TRP A 15 -4.03 4.21 -11.18
C TRP A 15 -4.05 2.75 -10.70
N ARG A 16 -2.88 2.21 -10.39
CA ARG A 16 -2.80 0.82 -9.95
C ARG A 16 -3.26 0.64 -8.51
N CYS A 17 -3.40 1.72 -7.76
CA CYS A 17 -3.95 1.63 -6.41
C CYS A 17 -5.44 1.31 -6.43
N ARG A 18 -6.09 1.46 -7.58
CA ARG A 18 -7.47 1.07 -7.70
C ARG A 18 -7.53 -0.40 -8.04
N ARG A 19 -7.94 -1.19 -7.08
CA ARG A 19 -7.89 -2.64 -7.22
C ARG A 19 -9.21 -3.27 -7.60
N GLY A 20 -10.30 -2.53 -7.48
CA GLY A 20 -11.59 -3.10 -7.77
C GLY A 20 -12.26 -3.75 -6.56
N LEU A 21 -11.54 -3.93 -5.49
CA LEU A 21 -12.10 -4.38 -4.23
C LEU A 21 -12.11 -3.19 -3.30
N LYS A 22 -13.27 -2.84 -2.80
CA LYS A 22 -13.42 -1.65 -2.01
C LYS A 22 -12.46 -1.60 -0.82
N GLU A 23 -12.31 -2.71 -0.14
CA GLU A 23 -11.42 -2.76 1.02
C GLU A 23 -10.00 -2.40 0.64
N LEU A 24 -9.53 -2.95 -0.48
CA LEU A 24 -8.17 -2.67 -0.92
C LEU A 24 -8.01 -1.25 -1.42
N ASP A 25 -9.02 -0.73 -2.09
CA ASP A 25 -8.98 0.65 -2.55
C ASP A 25 -8.82 1.61 -1.37
N ILE A 26 -9.50 1.34 -0.28
CA ILE A 26 -9.40 2.17 0.91
C ILE A 26 -7.95 2.20 1.41
N TYR A 27 -7.30 1.04 1.51
CA TYR A 27 -5.93 1.00 1.97
C TYR A 27 -4.98 1.69 1.00
N PHE A 28 -5.05 1.33 -0.28
CA PHE A 28 -4.07 1.84 -1.23
C PHE A 28 -4.30 3.29 -1.62
N LEU A 29 -5.50 3.65 -1.98
CA LEU A 29 -5.76 5.03 -2.39
C LEU A 29 -5.63 5.99 -1.22
N GLY A 30 -6.11 5.58 -0.06
CA GLY A 30 -5.99 6.42 1.13
C GLY A 30 -4.54 6.66 1.49
N TYR A 31 -3.74 5.60 1.50
CA TYR A 31 -2.33 5.75 1.84
C TYR A 31 -1.61 6.58 0.80
N PHE A 32 -1.91 6.33 -0.48
CA PHE A 32 -1.30 7.10 -1.55
C PHE A 32 -1.60 8.59 -1.36
N ASP A 33 -2.86 8.93 -1.15
CA ASP A 33 -3.24 10.33 -1.06
C ASP A 33 -2.59 11.03 0.13
N ARG A 34 -2.41 10.32 1.24
CA ARG A 34 -1.88 10.95 2.43
C ARG A 34 -0.36 10.90 2.52
N GLN A 35 0.27 9.89 1.96
CA GLN A 35 1.67 9.64 2.25
C GLN A 35 2.61 9.63 1.04
N TYR A 36 2.08 9.48 -0.17
CA TYR A 36 2.97 9.21 -1.31
C TYR A 36 4.03 10.30 -1.51
N ALA A 37 3.64 11.56 -1.36
CA ALA A 37 4.58 12.66 -1.57
C ALA A 37 5.76 12.62 -0.59
N LYS A 38 5.56 12.01 0.57
CA LYS A 38 6.59 11.91 1.60
C LYS A 38 7.41 10.64 1.51
N MET A 39 7.04 9.72 0.64
CA MET A 39 7.69 8.42 0.60
C MET A 39 9.05 8.50 -0.07
N SER A 40 10.01 7.77 0.50
CA SER A 40 11.33 7.66 -0.10
C SER A 40 11.28 6.77 -1.33
N VAL A 41 12.36 6.78 -2.10
CA VAL A 41 12.46 5.89 -3.27
C VAL A 41 12.28 4.44 -2.84
N GLN A 42 12.88 4.08 -1.73
CA GLN A 42 12.77 2.69 -1.25
C GLN A 42 11.33 2.35 -0.90
N GLU A 43 10.64 3.26 -0.25
CA GLU A 43 9.25 3.03 0.10
C GLU A 43 8.36 2.94 -1.12
N ARG A 44 8.62 3.77 -2.12
CA ARG A 44 7.86 3.72 -3.36
C ARG A 44 8.11 2.41 -4.10
N GLY A 45 9.34 1.90 -4.04
CA GLY A 45 9.63 0.60 -4.61
C GLY A 45 8.87 -0.51 -3.91
N ALA A 46 8.76 -0.42 -2.58
CA ALA A 46 7.98 -1.40 -1.83
C ALA A 46 6.51 -1.33 -2.21
N LEU A 47 5.98 -0.13 -2.40
CA LEU A 47 4.60 0.03 -2.82
C LEU A 47 4.37 -0.62 -4.19
N GLN A 48 5.29 -0.42 -5.13
CA GLN A 48 5.19 -1.07 -6.43
C GLN A 48 5.19 -2.58 -6.30
N PHE A 49 6.05 -3.11 -5.44
CA PHE A 49 6.07 -4.54 -5.20
C PHE A 49 4.70 -5.04 -4.76
N LEU A 50 4.07 -4.33 -3.84
CA LEU A 50 2.73 -4.72 -3.38
C LEU A 50 1.71 -4.61 -4.50
N LEU A 51 1.79 -3.57 -5.32
CA LEU A 51 0.81 -3.37 -6.38
C LEU A 51 0.89 -4.44 -7.46
N LEU A 52 2.01 -5.18 -7.51
CA LEU A 52 2.15 -6.28 -8.45
C LEU A 52 1.55 -7.57 -7.92
N GLN A 53 1.13 -7.60 -6.68
CA GLN A 53 0.58 -8.82 -6.09
C GLN A 53 -0.91 -8.94 -6.40
N GLN A 54 -1.42 -10.15 -6.31
CA GLN A 54 -2.84 -10.39 -6.59
C GLN A 54 -3.69 -9.96 -5.41
N ASP A 55 -4.91 -9.57 -5.71
CA ASP A 55 -5.81 -9.05 -4.70
C ASP A 55 -6.06 -9.99 -3.53
N PRO A 56 -6.24 -11.31 -3.73
CA PRO A 56 -6.46 -12.18 -2.57
C PRO A 56 -5.29 -12.15 -1.58
N LEU A 57 -4.06 -12.04 -2.08
CA LEU A 57 -2.91 -11.96 -1.19
C LEU A 57 -2.91 -10.64 -0.44
N LEU A 58 -3.17 -9.56 -1.15
CA LEU A 58 -3.20 -8.24 -0.52
C LEU A 58 -4.32 -8.16 0.52
N GLN A 59 -5.44 -8.78 0.24
CA GLN A 59 -6.54 -8.80 1.19
C GLN A 59 -6.13 -9.55 2.45
N SER A 60 -5.47 -10.67 2.29
CA SER A 60 -5.00 -11.45 3.43
C SER A 60 -4.04 -10.62 4.29
N TRP A 61 -3.14 -9.90 3.65
CA TRP A 61 -2.11 -9.15 4.36
C TRP A 61 -2.65 -7.89 5.03
N LEU A 62 -3.50 -7.15 4.32
CA LEU A 62 -3.97 -5.86 4.82
C LEU A 62 -5.25 -5.95 5.62
N VAL A 63 -6.23 -6.65 5.10
CA VAL A 63 -7.53 -6.71 5.77
C VAL A 63 -7.50 -7.67 6.94
N TYR A 64 -6.92 -8.86 6.72
CA TYR A 64 -6.85 -9.85 7.78
C TYR A 64 -5.55 -9.82 8.55
N GLU A 65 -4.64 -8.94 8.17
CA GLU A 65 -3.38 -8.69 8.88
C GLU A 65 -2.51 -9.94 9.01
N GLN A 66 -2.57 -10.79 8.02
CA GLN A 66 -1.77 -12.02 7.99
C GLN A 66 -0.55 -11.80 7.12
N ILE A 67 0.47 -11.19 7.66
CA ILE A 67 1.66 -10.80 6.92
C ILE A 67 2.73 -11.88 7.06
N PRO A 68 3.14 -12.51 5.93
CA PRO A 68 4.15 -13.57 6.00
C PRO A 68 5.52 -13.02 6.43
N ASP A 69 6.26 -13.82 7.16
CA ASP A 69 7.58 -13.41 7.60
C ASP A 69 8.59 -13.36 6.48
N ASP A 70 8.36 -14.08 5.39
CA ASP A 70 9.34 -14.16 4.32
C ASP A 70 9.20 -13.05 3.28
N LEU A 71 8.32 -12.09 3.50
CA LEU A 71 8.26 -10.94 2.61
C LEU A 71 9.48 -10.05 2.83
N PRO A 72 9.91 -9.31 1.80
CA PRO A 72 11.00 -8.35 1.99
C PRO A 72 10.66 -7.36 3.10
N SER A 73 11.67 -6.99 3.88
CA SER A 73 11.44 -6.09 5.01
C SER A 73 10.76 -4.78 4.63
N PRO A 74 11.15 -4.11 3.53
CA PRO A 74 10.46 -2.88 3.18
C PRO A 74 8.97 -3.09 2.92
N ALA A 75 8.61 -4.23 2.34
CA ALA A 75 7.21 -4.53 2.08
C ALA A 75 6.45 -4.76 3.37
N LYS A 76 7.07 -5.48 4.32
CA LYS A 76 6.42 -5.74 5.61
C LYS A 76 6.20 -4.44 6.38
N ILE A 77 7.21 -3.58 6.38
CA ILE A 77 7.11 -2.31 7.07
C ILE A 77 6.00 -1.47 6.44
N LEU A 78 5.96 -1.45 5.11
CA LEU A 78 4.94 -0.67 4.42
C LEU A 78 3.54 -1.19 4.73
N LEU A 79 3.36 -2.51 4.72
CA LEU A 79 2.05 -3.09 5.04
C LEU A 79 1.58 -2.66 6.42
N ARG A 80 2.48 -2.72 7.40
CA ARG A 80 2.11 -2.32 8.75
C ARG A 80 1.79 -0.83 8.83
N SER A 81 2.53 -0.02 8.08
CA SER A 81 2.27 1.42 8.02
C SER A 81 0.91 1.69 7.40
N MET A 82 0.55 0.96 6.35
CA MET A 82 -0.73 1.14 5.71
C MET A 82 -1.88 0.75 6.64
N ILE A 83 -1.70 -0.31 7.38
CA ILE A 83 -2.71 -0.74 8.34
C ILE A 83 -2.89 0.31 9.43
N ALA A 84 -1.79 0.81 9.97
CA ALA A 84 -1.85 1.82 11.01
C ALA A 84 -2.48 3.11 10.50
N ASP A 85 -2.13 3.51 9.28
CA ASP A 85 -2.68 4.71 8.68
C ASP A 85 -4.18 4.59 8.50
N GLN A 86 -4.63 3.43 8.03
CA GLN A 86 -6.05 3.23 7.82
C GLN A 86 -6.82 3.24 9.15
N ARG A 87 -6.25 2.66 10.19
CA ARG A 87 -6.90 2.67 11.48
C ARG A 87 -7.11 4.08 12.01
N GLN A 88 -6.10 4.93 11.84
CA GLN A 88 -6.22 6.31 12.29
C GLN A 88 -7.32 7.03 11.57
N HIS A 89 -7.47 6.80 10.29
CA HIS A 89 -8.44 7.54 9.49
C HIS A 89 -9.82 6.89 9.50
N GLN A 90 -9.86 5.63 9.85
CA GLN A 90 -11.13 4.94 9.98
C GLN A 90 -11.86 5.41 11.22
N ASP A 91 -11.13 5.78 12.25
CA ASP A 91 -11.71 6.26 13.46
C ASP A 91 -12.20 7.66 13.38
N ALA A 92 -11.88 8.30 12.31
CA ALA A 92 -12.37 9.65 12.16
C ALA A 92 -13.84 9.50 12.20
N PRO A 93 -14.41 10.30 12.88
CA PRO A 93 -15.72 10.29 13.10
C PRO A 93 -16.64 10.10 12.13
N THR A 94 -16.91 9.43 12.03
CA THR A 94 -17.77 9.16 11.15
C THR A 94 -18.96 9.05 11.78
N GLN A 95 -18.72 9.05 12.36
CA GLN A 95 -19.42 8.92 12.72
C GLN A 95 -20.20 9.27 12.95
N GLU A 96 -20.49 9.44 12.82
CA GLU A 96 -21.20 9.65 12.90
C GLU A 96 -21.64 9.51 12.97
#